data_59e119e6f00cc768f578bfc7e05cd98c
#
_entry.id   59e119e6f00cc768f578bfc7e05cd98c
#
_cell.length_a   1.000
_cell.length_b   1.000
_cell.length_c   1.000
_cell.angle_alpha   90.00
_cell.angle_beta   90.00
_cell.angle_gamma   90.00
#
_symmetry.space_group_name_H-M   'P 1'
#
loop_
_entity.id
_entity.type
_entity.pdbx_description
1 polymer ?
#
loop_
_entity_poly.entity_id
_entity_poly.type
_entity_poly.pdbx_seq_one_letter_code
_entity_poly.pdbx_strand_id
1 'polypeptide(L)'
;MPHATAEDGVKLYYEETGAGTPVVFVHEFAGDHRSWEPQMRHFGQRYRAIAFNARGYPPSDVPEAVSAYSQDRAADDIATVLDQLGIGRAHVVGLSMGGFATLHFGFRHAERALALAAGGGGYGADPDQRETFREEGANT
;
A
#
# COMPACT_ATOMS: atom_id res chain seq x y z
N MET A 1 0.34 13.53 13.37
CA MET A 1 0.25 12.26 12.64
C MET A 1 1.15 12.30 11.41
N PRO A 2 2.02 11.32 11.25
CA PRO A 2 2.93 11.35 10.10
C PRO A 2 2.20 10.99 8.80
N HIS A 3 2.43 11.79 7.78
CA HIS A 3 1.82 11.60 6.47
C HIS A 3 2.86 11.75 5.37
N ALA A 4 2.69 10.97 4.31
CA ALA A 4 3.41 11.14 3.06
C ALA A 4 2.46 11.77 2.05
N THR A 5 2.91 12.83 1.37
CA THR A 5 2.06 13.54 0.41
C THR A 5 2.38 13.09 -1.01
N ALA A 6 1.38 12.58 -1.70
CA ALA A 6 1.51 12.13 -3.08
C ALA A 6 1.56 13.33 -4.04
N GLU A 7 1.94 13.06 -5.29
CA GLU A 7 2.06 14.06 -6.34
C GLU A 7 0.76 14.86 -6.54
N ASP A 8 -0.39 14.20 -6.39
CA ASP A 8 -1.70 14.85 -6.52
C ASP A 8 -2.20 15.50 -5.23
N GLY A 9 -1.35 15.60 -4.20
CA GLY A 9 -1.68 16.26 -2.95
C GLY A 9 -2.36 15.38 -1.90
N VAL A 10 -2.66 14.14 -2.22
CA VAL A 10 -3.31 13.21 -1.29
C VAL A 10 -2.32 12.81 -0.20
N LYS A 11 -2.74 12.91 1.05
CA LYS A 11 -1.92 12.58 2.22
C LYS A 11 -2.20 11.15 2.68
N LEU A 12 -1.14 10.38 2.85
CA LEU A 12 -1.19 8.98 3.25
C LEU A 12 -0.61 8.86 4.66
N TYR A 13 -1.44 8.42 5.59
CA TYR A 13 -1.00 8.18 6.97
C TYR A 13 -0.14 6.92 7.03
N TYR A 14 0.98 6.99 7.74
CA TYR A 14 1.83 5.82 7.94
C TYR A 14 2.30 5.73 9.38
N GLU A 15 2.71 4.52 9.78
CA GLU A 15 3.39 4.24 11.04
C GLU A 15 4.65 3.45 10.74
N GLU A 16 5.67 3.65 11.55
CA GLU A 16 6.89 2.88 11.42
C GLU A 16 7.46 2.51 12.78
N THR A 17 8.21 1.41 12.83
CA THR A 17 8.89 0.94 14.01
C THR A 17 10.16 0.19 13.61
N GLY A 18 11.15 0.20 14.51
CA GLY A 18 12.40 -0.53 14.28
C GLY A 18 13.38 0.21 13.40
N ALA A 19 14.47 -0.48 13.11
CA ALA A 19 15.55 0.04 12.29
C ALA A 19 16.16 -1.11 11.50
N GLY A 20 16.84 -0.79 10.40
CA GLY A 20 17.47 -1.77 9.54
C GLY A 20 16.88 -1.76 8.13
N THR A 21 16.85 -2.92 7.48
CA THR A 21 16.30 -3.04 6.14
C THR A 21 14.80 -2.74 6.13
N PRO A 22 14.32 -1.86 5.23
CA PRO A 22 12.91 -1.48 5.22
C PRO A 22 11.99 -2.59 4.69
N VAL A 23 10.83 -2.74 5.36
CA VAL A 23 9.73 -3.61 4.93
C VAL A 23 8.45 -2.79 4.99
N VAL A 24 7.72 -2.68 3.90
CA VAL A 24 6.45 -1.97 3.83
C VAL A 24 5.31 -2.97 3.72
N PHE A 25 4.30 -2.80 4.56
CA PHE A 25 3.11 -3.64 4.57
C PHE A 25 1.92 -2.87 3.99
N VAL A 26 1.23 -3.49 3.03
CA VAL A 26 0.13 -2.88 2.28
C VAL A 26 -1.16 -3.66 2.57
N HIS A 27 -2.12 -2.99 3.19
CA HIS A 27 -3.31 -3.66 3.76
C HIS A 27 -4.32 -4.13 2.72
N GLU A 28 -5.19 -5.06 3.16
CA GLU A 28 -6.28 -5.63 2.38
C GLU A 28 -7.47 -4.65 2.28
N PHE A 29 -8.38 -4.94 1.36
CA PHE A 29 -9.62 -4.19 1.21
C PHE A 29 -10.42 -4.19 2.52
N ALA A 30 -10.96 -3.02 2.86
CA ALA A 30 -11.72 -2.80 4.10
C ALA A 30 -10.92 -2.97 5.39
N GLY A 31 -9.59 -3.14 5.30
CA GLY A 31 -8.70 -3.11 6.46
C GLY A 31 -8.04 -1.75 6.60
N ASP A 32 -6.93 -1.71 7.30
CA ASP A 32 -6.04 -0.54 7.40
C ASP A 32 -4.68 -1.00 7.97
N HIS A 33 -3.82 -0.03 8.32
CA HIS A 33 -2.49 -0.35 8.86
C HIS A 33 -2.53 -1.28 10.08
N ARG A 34 -3.61 -1.26 10.86
CA ARG A 34 -3.75 -2.09 12.08
C ARG A 34 -3.82 -3.58 11.77
N SER A 35 -4.21 -3.94 10.56
CA SER A 35 -4.19 -5.35 10.13
C SER A 35 -2.80 -5.95 10.22
N TRP A 36 -1.77 -5.12 10.12
CA TRP A 36 -0.37 -5.55 10.14
C TRP A 36 0.30 -5.39 11.50
N GLU A 37 -0.44 -5.08 12.56
CA GLU A 37 0.16 -4.86 13.87
C GLU A 37 1.01 -6.02 14.37
N PRO A 38 0.58 -7.30 14.28
CA PRO A 38 1.44 -8.41 14.69
C PRO A 38 2.74 -8.47 13.90
N GLN A 39 2.68 -8.26 12.59
CA GLN A 39 3.86 -8.26 11.73
C GLN A 39 4.77 -7.07 12.02
N MET A 40 4.19 -5.90 12.24
CA MET A 40 4.94 -4.70 12.61
C MET A 40 5.74 -4.93 13.90
N ARG A 41 5.10 -5.54 14.89
CA ARG A 41 5.73 -5.85 16.17
C ARG A 41 6.85 -6.89 16.01
N HIS A 42 6.60 -7.90 15.21
CA HIS A 42 7.59 -8.97 14.98
C HIS A 42 8.79 -8.46 14.16
N PHE A 43 8.52 -7.87 12.99
CA PHE A 43 9.57 -7.44 12.08
C PHE A 43 10.29 -6.20 12.58
N GLY A 44 9.64 -5.36 13.37
CA GLY A 44 10.26 -4.17 13.97
C GLY A 44 11.43 -4.47 14.91
N GLN A 45 11.61 -5.72 15.29
CA GLN A 45 12.76 -6.12 16.12
C GLN A 45 14.07 -6.16 15.32
N ARG A 46 14.01 -6.37 14.00
CA ARG A 46 15.19 -6.53 13.15
C ARG A 46 15.15 -5.70 11.87
N TYR A 47 13.99 -5.19 11.50
CA TYR A 47 13.78 -4.44 10.27
C TYR A 47 13.15 -3.09 10.59
N ARG A 48 13.27 -2.16 9.65
CA ARG A 48 12.48 -0.93 9.69
C ARG A 48 11.12 -1.26 9.07
N ALA A 49 10.14 -1.50 9.91
CA ALA A 49 8.81 -1.94 9.50
C ALA A 49 7.88 -0.73 9.34
N ILE A 50 7.21 -0.63 8.20
CA ILE A 50 6.33 0.48 7.84
C ILE A 50 4.98 -0.08 7.41
N ALA A 51 3.90 0.51 7.90
CA ALA A 51 2.55 0.22 7.43
C ALA A 51 1.85 1.55 7.16
N PHE A 52 1.08 1.63 6.09
CA PHE A 52 0.35 2.86 5.76
C PHE A 52 -1.09 2.55 5.39
N ASN A 53 -1.94 3.56 5.49
CA ASN A 53 -3.31 3.47 5.01
C ASN A 53 -3.38 3.95 3.58
N ALA A 54 -3.96 3.14 2.70
CA ALA A 54 -4.20 3.51 1.32
C ALA A 54 -5.09 4.75 1.23
N ARG A 55 -5.00 5.47 0.12
CA ARG A 55 -5.97 6.55 -0.13
C ARG A 55 -7.38 6.00 -0.07
N GLY A 56 -8.28 6.77 0.52
CA GLY A 56 -9.62 6.30 0.78
C GLY A 56 -9.83 5.67 2.15
N TYR A 57 -8.76 5.50 2.93
CA TYR A 57 -8.81 4.85 4.26
C TYR A 57 -8.31 5.83 5.34
N PRO A 58 -9.23 6.52 6.05
CA PRO A 58 -8.81 7.47 7.08
C PRO A 58 -7.91 6.81 8.14
N PRO A 59 -6.92 7.54 8.69
CA PRO A 59 -6.68 8.98 8.54
C PRO A 59 -5.93 9.42 7.27
N SER A 60 -5.76 8.55 6.30
CA SER A 60 -5.34 8.98 4.96
C SER A 60 -6.48 9.77 4.31
N ASP A 61 -6.15 10.64 3.35
CA ASP A 61 -7.17 11.41 2.64
C ASP A 61 -8.08 10.50 1.82
N VAL A 62 -9.34 10.94 1.66
CA VAL A 62 -10.36 10.23 0.88
C VAL A 62 -10.79 11.14 -0.27
N PRO A 63 -10.03 11.16 -1.38
CA PRO A 63 -10.45 11.97 -2.53
C PRO A 63 -11.77 11.48 -3.10
N GLU A 64 -12.65 12.42 -3.49
CA GLU A 64 -13.98 12.09 -3.99
C GLU A 64 -13.98 11.65 -5.45
N ALA A 65 -13.05 12.16 -6.25
CA ALA A 65 -13.00 11.85 -7.67
C ALA A 65 -12.60 10.39 -7.90
N VAL A 66 -13.39 9.67 -8.69
CA VAL A 66 -13.08 8.28 -9.07
C VAL A 66 -11.73 8.19 -9.77
N SER A 67 -11.38 9.21 -10.55
CA SER A 67 -10.09 9.28 -11.25
C SER A 67 -8.89 9.33 -10.33
N ALA A 68 -9.08 9.61 -9.04
CA ALA A 68 -8.01 9.61 -8.04
C ALA A 68 -7.59 8.19 -7.62
N TYR A 69 -8.31 7.16 -8.07
CA TYR A 69 -8.08 5.78 -7.70
C TYR A 69 -7.75 4.93 -8.93
N SER A 70 -6.65 4.19 -8.86
CA SER A 70 -6.26 3.23 -9.90
C SER A 70 -5.19 2.30 -9.32
N GLN A 71 -4.93 1.18 -10.01
CA GLN A 71 -3.81 0.30 -9.62
C GLN A 71 -2.47 1.02 -9.76
N ASP A 72 -2.31 1.81 -10.81
CA ASP A 72 -1.08 2.58 -10.99
C ASP A 72 -0.89 3.57 -9.85
N ARG A 73 -1.95 4.25 -9.43
CA ARG A 73 -1.90 5.19 -8.32
C ARG A 73 -1.61 4.47 -7.01
N ALA A 74 -2.21 3.31 -6.79
CA ALA A 74 -1.94 2.52 -5.58
C ALA A 74 -0.46 2.11 -5.51
N ALA A 75 0.12 1.72 -6.64
CA ALA A 75 1.54 1.39 -6.73
C ALA A 75 2.41 2.62 -6.47
N ASP A 76 2.04 3.76 -7.06
CA ASP A 76 2.79 5.01 -6.87
C ASP A 76 2.70 5.51 -5.43
N ASP A 77 1.60 5.23 -4.73
CA ASP A 77 1.45 5.58 -3.32
C ASP A 77 2.46 4.85 -2.44
N ILE A 78 2.79 3.61 -2.76
CA ILE A 78 3.87 2.89 -2.07
C ILE A 78 5.19 3.65 -2.24
N ALA A 79 5.50 4.05 -3.47
CA ALA A 79 6.70 4.83 -3.75
C ALA A 79 6.69 6.18 -3.01
N THR A 80 5.52 6.81 -2.90
CA THR A 80 5.36 8.05 -2.14
C THR A 80 5.78 7.89 -0.68
N VAL A 81 5.35 6.80 -0.05
CA VAL A 81 5.73 6.53 1.35
C VAL A 81 7.24 6.31 1.46
N LEU A 82 7.84 5.57 0.54
CA LEU A 82 9.28 5.38 0.51
C LEU A 82 10.03 6.71 0.35
N ASP A 83 9.57 7.57 -0.54
CA ASP A 83 10.18 8.88 -0.78
C ASP A 83 10.12 9.75 0.47
N GLN A 84 8.97 9.77 1.16
CA GLN A 84 8.80 10.53 2.40
C GLN A 84 9.81 10.10 3.46
N LEU A 85 10.12 8.80 3.53
CA LEU A 85 11.00 8.24 4.54
C LEU A 85 12.47 8.19 4.10
N GLY A 86 12.77 8.68 2.90
CA GLY A 86 14.13 8.66 2.37
C GLY A 86 14.65 7.26 2.05
N ILE A 87 13.74 6.34 1.71
CA ILE A 87 14.07 4.94 1.46
C ILE A 87 14.23 4.71 -0.04
N GLY A 88 15.40 4.24 -0.46
CA GLY A 88 15.64 3.92 -1.87
C GLY A 88 14.99 2.62 -2.30
N ARG A 89 15.14 1.58 -1.50
CA ARG A 89 14.61 0.24 -1.77
C ARG A 89 14.02 -0.39 -0.52
N ALA A 90 12.97 -1.19 -0.70
CA ALA A 90 12.32 -1.88 0.41
C ALA A 90 11.76 -3.22 -0.04
N HIS A 91 11.60 -4.13 0.92
CA HIS A 91 10.70 -5.27 0.75
C HIS A 91 9.27 -4.73 0.82
N VAL A 92 8.38 -5.23 -0.02
CA VAL A 92 6.97 -4.83 0.00
C VAL A 92 6.12 -6.07 0.13
N VAL A 93 5.24 -6.07 1.14
CA VAL A 93 4.38 -7.20 1.48
C VAL A 93 2.94 -6.70 1.44
N GLY A 94 2.11 -7.30 0.62
CA GLY A 94 0.71 -6.89 0.50
C GLY A 94 -0.23 -8.08 0.51
N LEU A 95 -1.47 -7.85 0.96
CA LEU A 95 -2.50 -8.87 1.03
C LEU A 95 -3.74 -8.38 0.30
N SER A 96 -4.30 -9.23 -0.57
CA SER A 96 -5.52 -8.95 -1.34
C SER A 96 -5.38 -7.64 -2.14
N MET A 97 -6.17 -6.61 -1.85
CA MET A 97 -6.03 -5.29 -2.48
C MET A 97 -4.58 -4.79 -2.40
N GLY A 98 -3.96 -4.94 -1.22
CA GLY A 98 -2.55 -4.59 -1.03
C GLY A 98 -1.61 -5.47 -1.85
N GLY A 99 -2.00 -6.72 -2.11
CA GLY A 99 -1.26 -7.62 -2.99
C GLY A 99 -1.27 -7.16 -4.44
N PHE A 100 -2.42 -6.68 -4.94
CA PHE A 100 -2.50 -6.07 -6.27
C PHE A 100 -1.59 -4.85 -6.38
N ALA A 101 -1.65 -3.97 -5.38
CA ALA A 101 -0.80 -2.77 -5.35
C ALA A 101 0.69 -3.14 -5.31
N THR A 102 1.04 -4.15 -4.52
CA THR A 102 2.42 -4.65 -4.41
C THR A 102 2.93 -5.17 -5.76
N LEU A 103 2.11 -5.94 -6.46
CA LEU A 103 2.47 -6.49 -7.75
C LEU A 103 2.67 -5.38 -8.79
N HIS A 104 1.75 -4.42 -8.83
CA HIS A 104 1.88 -3.28 -9.73
C HIS A 104 3.07 -2.39 -9.38
N PHE A 105 3.39 -2.28 -8.09
CA PHE A 105 4.61 -1.60 -7.66
C PHE A 105 5.84 -2.27 -8.27
N GLY A 106 5.87 -3.59 -8.27
CA GLY A 106 6.97 -4.35 -8.89
C GLY A 106 7.11 -4.09 -10.39
N PHE A 107 6.00 -3.89 -11.09
CA PHE A 107 6.03 -3.57 -12.52
C PHE A 107 6.47 -2.13 -12.78
N ARG A 108 5.99 -1.18 -11.99
CA ARG A 108 6.24 0.25 -12.22
C ARG A 108 7.53 0.75 -11.58
N HIS A 109 7.94 0.15 -10.47
CA HIS A 109 9.06 0.62 -9.65
C HIS A 109 10.00 -0.53 -9.27
N ALA A 110 10.32 -1.38 -10.23
CA ALA A 110 11.14 -2.57 -9.99
C ALA A 110 12.47 -2.24 -9.29
N GLU A 111 13.06 -1.11 -9.62
CA GLU A 111 14.34 -0.65 -9.04
C GLU A 111 14.22 -0.27 -7.56
N ARG A 112 13.00 -0.08 -7.07
CA ARG A 112 12.72 0.28 -5.68
C ARG A 112 12.38 -0.93 -4.80
N ALA A 113 12.27 -2.12 -5.38
CA ALA A 113 11.90 -3.34 -4.68
C ALA A 113 13.13 -4.19 -4.37
N LEU A 114 13.31 -4.56 -3.10
CA LEU A 114 14.27 -5.60 -2.72
C LEU A 114 13.65 -6.99 -2.97
N ALA A 115 12.42 -7.17 -2.51
CA ALA A 115 11.62 -8.36 -2.77
C ALA A 115 10.15 -7.99 -2.62
N LEU A 116 9.28 -8.80 -3.20
CA LEU A 116 7.83 -8.61 -3.15
C LEU A 116 7.17 -9.88 -2.64
N ALA A 117 6.17 -9.72 -1.78
CA ALA A 117 5.31 -10.81 -1.34
C ALA A 117 3.86 -10.36 -1.48
N ALA A 118 3.12 -10.95 -2.41
CA ALA A 118 1.74 -10.58 -2.69
C ALA A 118 0.84 -11.79 -2.44
N GLY A 119 0.05 -11.72 -1.36
CA GLY A 119 -0.88 -12.78 -1.00
C GLY A 119 -2.30 -12.42 -1.44
N GLY A 120 -3.00 -13.36 -2.07
CA GLY A 120 -4.39 -13.16 -2.49
C GLY A 120 -4.59 -12.07 -3.54
N GLY A 121 -3.50 -11.59 -4.13
CA GLY A 121 -3.54 -10.57 -5.17
C GLY A 121 -3.25 -11.18 -6.55
N GLY A 122 -3.12 -10.31 -7.54
CA GLY A 122 -2.79 -10.72 -8.89
C GLY A 122 -2.62 -9.50 -9.78
N TYR A 123 -2.62 -9.76 -11.07
CA TYR A 123 -2.50 -8.69 -12.07
C TYR A 123 -3.75 -7.81 -12.12
N GLY A 124 -4.89 -8.42 -11.92
CA GLY A 124 -6.18 -7.76 -11.95
C GLY A 124 -7.29 -8.76 -12.18
N ALA A 125 -8.55 -8.30 -12.13
CA ALA A 125 -9.71 -9.14 -12.38
C ALA A 125 -9.97 -9.28 -13.86
N ASP A 126 -10.56 -10.40 -14.25
CA ASP A 126 -11.08 -10.57 -15.61
C ASP A 126 -12.17 -9.53 -15.86
N PRO A 127 -12.38 -9.11 -17.13
CA PRO A 127 -13.39 -8.09 -17.43
C PRO A 127 -14.79 -8.41 -16.91
N ASP A 128 -15.18 -9.67 -16.91
CA ASP A 128 -16.48 -10.11 -16.41
C ASP A 128 -16.60 -10.07 -14.88
N GLN A 129 -15.49 -9.98 -14.16
CA GLN A 129 -15.46 -9.91 -12.71
C GLN A 129 -15.31 -8.48 -12.19
N ARG A 130 -14.84 -7.56 -13.02
CA ARG A 130 -14.55 -6.18 -12.60
C ARG A 130 -15.79 -5.46 -12.10
N GLU A 131 -16.93 -5.70 -12.71
CA GLU A 131 -18.18 -5.07 -12.30
C GLU A 131 -18.59 -5.51 -10.90
N THR A 132 -18.46 -6.81 -10.60
CA THR A 132 -18.75 -7.35 -9.26
C THR A 132 -17.88 -6.68 -8.20
N PHE A 133 -16.57 -6.56 -8.44
CA PHE A 133 -15.66 -5.90 -7.50
C PHE A 133 -16.01 -4.42 -7.32
N ARG A 134 -16.43 -3.76 -8.39
CA ARG A 134 -16.85 -2.36 -8.32
C ARG A 134 -18.09 -2.19 -7.47
N GLU A 135 -19.07 -3.07 -7.62
CA GLU A 135 -20.30 -3.05 -6.84
C GLU A 135 -20.01 -3.32 -5.36
N GLU A 136 -19.17 -4.30 -5.05
CA GLU A 136 -18.77 -4.61 -3.68
C GLU A 136 -18.07 -3.42 -3.04
N GLY A 137 -17.19 -2.75 -3.77
CA GLY A 137 -16.52 -1.55 -3.29
C GLY A 137 -17.49 -0.43 -2.99
N ALA A 138 -18.52 -0.25 -3.79
CA ALA A 138 -19.53 0.79 -3.59
C ALA A 138 -20.39 0.53 -2.35
N ASN A 139 -20.53 -0.72 -1.95
CA ASN A 139 -21.35 -1.13 -0.80
C ASN A 139 -20.58 -1.17 0.53
N THR A 140 -19.30 -0.90 0.50
CA THR A 140 -18.47 -0.84 1.70
C THR A 140 -18.10 0.59 2.04
#